data_8136b96100978ae94ef35154a49af376
#
_entry.id   8136b96100978ae94ef35154a49af376
#
_cell.length_a   1.000
_cell.length_b   1.000
_cell.length_c   1.000
_cell.angle_alpha   90.00
_cell.angle_beta   90.00
_cell.angle_gamma   90.00
#
_symmetry.space_group_name_H-M   'P 1'
#
loop_
_entity.id
_entity.type
_entity.pdbx_description
1 polymer ?
#
loop_
_entity_poly.entity_id
_entity_poly.type
_entity_poly.pdbx_seq_one_letter_code
_entity_poly.pdbx_strand_id
1 'polypeptide(L)'
;MPVSETFPLLKDIYGVSDEDYEERMNYFKEILGLDEFFLSPVRTLSLGKRMRADLAAALIHNPKIIYLDEPTIGLDVVVKESVRKAIKNINEKYGTTIILTTHDLNDIEELCNRIIIIDKGKKIYDGELEGVKEQFGYLTTIEIQLKDKSNIEKINFKRFKDDDFKLDMKGSKINITFNKNNVSSADIIGEVMKKSKVIDFNIKETSIEDIVKKMYKNEV
;
A
#
# COMPACT_ATOMS: atom_id res chain seq x y z
N MET A 1 -24.23 -10.68 -22.76
CA MET A 1 -23.12 -10.68 -23.72
C MET A 1 -21.92 -11.31 -23.04
N PRO A 2 -21.22 -12.26 -23.65
CA PRO A 2 -19.95 -12.78 -23.17
C PRO A 2 -18.84 -11.74 -23.17
N VAL A 3 -17.80 -11.96 -22.36
CA VAL A 3 -16.62 -11.08 -22.34
C VAL A 3 -15.98 -10.98 -23.73
N SER A 4 -15.86 -12.11 -24.43
CA SER A 4 -15.32 -12.22 -25.80
C SER A 4 -16.03 -11.36 -26.84
N GLU A 5 -17.32 -11.09 -26.66
CA GLU A 5 -18.09 -10.25 -27.59
C GLU A 5 -18.03 -8.76 -27.22
N THR A 6 -17.69 -8.45 -25.97
CA THR A 6 -17.58 -7.07 -25.49
C THR A 6 -16.37 -6.35 -26.06
N PHE A 7 -15.22 -7.03 -26.14
CA PHE A 7 -13.98 -6.41 -26.58
C PHE A 7 -13.96 -6.01 -28.07
N PRO A 8 -14.43 -6.83 -29.03
CA PRO A 8 -14.56 -6.38 -30.43
C PRO A 8 -15.45 -5.16 -30.57
N LEU A 9 -16.55 -5.10 -29.80
CA LEU A 9 -17.43 -3.93 -29.82
C LEU A 9 -16.69 -2.66 -29.32
N LEU A 10 -15.91 -2.77 -28.25
CA LEU A 10 -15.10 -1.65 -27.74
C LEU A 10 -14.02 -1.25 -28.75
N LYS A 11 -13.36 -2.20 -29.38
CA LYS A 11 -12.42 -1.97 -30.49
C LYS A 11 -13.04 -1.06 -31.55
N ASP A 12 -14.25 -1.43 -32.03
CA ASP A 12 -14.96 -0.68 -33.10
C ASP A 12 -15.37 0.72 -32.58
N ILE A 13 -15.90 0.83 -31.38
CA ILE A 13 -16.32 2.12 -30.77
C ILE A 13 -15.14 3.09 -30.66
N TYR A 14 -13.98 2.60 -30.25
CA TYR A 14 -12.79 3.44 -30.03
C TYR A 14 -11.87 3.53 -31.27
N GLY A 15 -12.20 2.86 -32.37
CA GLY A 15 -11.43 2.87 -33.62
C GLY A 15 -10.03 2.28 -33.45
N VAL A 16 -9.88 1.23 -32.64
CA VAL A 16 -8.61 0.54 -32.43
C VAL A 16 -8.29 -0.34 -33.64
N SER A 17 -7.06 -0.27 -34.16
CA SER A 17 -6.62 -1.12 -35.27
C SER A 17 -6.66 -2.61 -34.92
N ASP A 18 -6.76 -3.49 -35.92
CA ASP A 18 -6.74 -4.95 -35.68
C ASP A 18 -5.43 -5.38 -35.00
N GLU A 19 -4.31 -4.85 -35.46
CA GLU A 19 -2.97 -5.15 -34.94
C GLU A 19 -2.84 -4.75 -33.46
N ASP A 20 -3.18 -3.51 -33.12
CA ASP A 20 -3.16 -3.00 -31.74
C ASP A 20 -4.10 -3.77 -30.81
N TYR A 21 -5.27 -4.14 -31.34
CA TYR A 21 -6.26 -4.91 -30.60
C TYR A 21 -5.73 -6.30 -30.25
N GLU A 22 -5.17 -7.02 -31.23
CA GLU A 22 -4.62 -8.36 -31.01
C GLU A 22 -3.46 -8.34 -30.03
N GLU A 23 -2.52 -7.39 -30.18
CA GLU A 23 -1.39 -7.24 -29.24
C GLU A 23 -1.89 -7.01 -27.81
N ARG A 24 -2.80 -6.05 -27.61
CA ARG A 24 -3.30 -5.70 -26.28
C ARG A 24 -4.15 -6.82 -25.67
N MET A 25 -4.99 -7.46 -26.47
CA MET A 25 -5.80 -8.57 -26.00
C MET A 25 -4.96 -9.77 -25.55
N ASN A 26 -3.92 -10.11 -26.29
CA ASN A 26 -3.01 -11.18 -25.91
C ASN A 26 -2.33 -10.84 -24.58
N TYR A 27 -1.85 -9.62 -24.43
CA TYR A 27 -1.23 -9.15 -23.19
C TYR A 27 -2.22 -9.15 -22.01
N PHE A 28 -3.42 -8.61 -22.19
CA PHE A 28 -4.44 -8.58 -21.12
C PHE A 28 -4.94 -9.97 -20.74
N LYS A 29 -5.07 -10.88 -21.69
CA LYS A 29 -5.37 -12.29 -21.41
C LYS A 29 -4.34 -12.91 -20.47
N GLU A 30 -3.06 -12.67 -20.75
CA GLU A 30 -1.96 -13.17 -19.92
C GLU A 30 -1.96 -12.56 -18.51
N ILE A 31 -1.87 -11.23 -18.40
CA ILE A 31 -1.67 -10.56 -17.10
C ILE A 31 -2.91 -10.52 -16.21
N LEU A 32 -4.11 -10.51 -16.82
CA LEU A 32 -5.39 -10.48 -16.10
C LEU A 32 -6.08 -11.85 -16.07
N GLY A 33 -5.49 -12.89 -16.70
CA GLY A 33 -6.04 -14.24 -16.70
C GLY A 33 -7.44 -14.31 -17.30
N LEU A 34 -7.69 -13.55 -18.41
CA LEU A 34 -9.02 -13.44 -18.97
C LEU A 34 -9.53 -14.76 -19.56
N ASP A 35 -8.63 -15.63 -20.05
CA ASP A 35 -8.98 -16.89 -20.70
C ASP A 35 -9.84 -17.79 -19.81
N GLU A 36 -9.67 -17.72 -18.48
CA GLU A 36 -10.46 -18.48 -17.50
C GLU A 36 -11.98 -18.24 -17.63
N PHE A 37 -12.38 -17.05 -18.08
CA PHE A 37 -13.77 -16.63 -18.13
C PHE A 37 -14.16 -15.89 -19.41
N PHE A 38 -13.31 -15.93 -20.44
CA PHE A 38 -13.46 -15.14 -21.65
C PHE A 38 -14.79 -15.40 -22.41
N LEU A 39 -15.26 -16.66 -22.38
CA LEU A 39 -16.53 -17.05 -22.98
C LEU A 39 -17.73 -16.91 -22.04
N SER A 40 -17.52 -16.53 -20.79
CA SER A 40 -18.60 -16.40 -19.81
C SER A 40 -19.37 -15.09 -19.98
N PRO A 41 -20.70 -15.10 -19.78
CA PRO A 41 -21.48 -13.88 -19.74
C PRO A 41 -21.02 -12.97 -18.59
N VAL A 42 -20.84 -11.67 -18.86
CA VAL A 42 -20.37 -10.69 -17.84
C VAL A 42 -21.20 -10.73 -16.55
N ARG A 43 -22.53 -10.94 -16.67
CA ARG A 43 -23.45 -11.01 -15.51
C ARG A 43 -23.21 -12.20 -14.57
N THR A 44 -22.50 -13.22 -15.01
CA THR A 44 -22.21 -14.44 -14.21
C THR A 44 -20.82 -14.43 -13.58
N LEU A 45 -20.04 -13.38 -13.84
CA LEU A 45 -18.68 -13.27 -13.30
C LEU A 45 -18.72 -12.94 -11.81
N SER A 46 -17.79 -13.53 -11.06
CA SER A 46 -17.48 -13.05 -9.70
C SER A 46 -16.96 -11.61 -9.75
N LEU A 47 -16.98 -10.91 -8.62
CA LEU A 47 -16.52 -9.52 -8.55
C LEU A 47 -15.07 -9.39 -9.08
N GLY A 48 -14.15 -10.27 -8.68
CA GLY A 48 -12.76 -10.22 -9.13
C GLY A 48 -12.59 -10.52 -10.63
N LYS A 49 -13.36 -11.46 -11.19
CA LYS A 49 -13.37 -11.72 -12.65
C LYS A 49 -13.91 -10.52 -13.42
N ARG A 50 -14.98 -9.91 -12.90
CA ARG A 50 -15.57 -8.72 -13.50
C ARG A 50 -14.59 -7.54 -13.45
N MET A 51 -13.93 -7.27 -12.31
CA MET A 51 -12.94 -6.21 -12.18
C MET A 51 -11.79 -6.37 -13.18
N ARG A 52 -11.29 -7.60 -13.37
CA ARG A 52 -10.23 -7.88 -14.37
C ARG A 52 -10.71 -7.64 -15.80
N ALA A 53 -11.95 -8.00 -16.12
CA ALA A 53 -12.54 -7.71 -17.42
C ALA A 53 -12.77 -6.21 -17.65
N ASP A 54 -13.28 -5.50 -16.64
CA ASP A 54 -13.53 -4.05 -16.69
C ASP A 54 -12.22 -3.28 -16.85
N LEU A 55 -11.14 -3.69 -16.16
CA LEU A 55 -9.81 -3.11 -16.32
C LEU A 55 -9.26 -3.27 -17.74
N ALA A 56 -9.35 -4.48 -18.32
CA ALA A 56 -8.96 -4.71 -19.71
C ALA A 56 -9.80 -3.88 -20.70
N ALA A 57 -11.12 -3.81 -20.48
CA ALA A 57 -12.04 -3.03 -21.30
C ALA A 57 -11.71 -1.53 -21.30
N ALA A 58 -11.37 -0.99 -20.13
CA ALA A 58 -10.98 0.41 -19.98
C ALA A 58 -9.64 0.74 -20.65
N LEU A 59 -8.80 -0.26 -20.91
CA LEU A 59 -7.44 -0.09 -21.43
C LEU A 59 -7.28 -0.48 -22.91
N ILE A 60 -8.28 -1.11 -23.53
CA ILE A 60 -8.17 -1.63 -24.88
C ILE A 60 -7.82 -0.54 -25.92
N HIS A 61 -8.25 0.69 -25.68
CA HIS A 61 -8.00 1.84 -26.55
C HIS A 61 -6.76 2.65 -26.16
N ASN A 62 -5.93 2.14 -25.25
CA ASN A 62 -4.70 2.75 -24.76
C ASN A 62 -4.87 4.21 -24.30
N PRO A 63 -5.70 4.49 -23.30
CA PRO A 63 -5.93 5.84 -22.82
C PRO A 63 -4.67 6.41 -22.16
N LYS A 64 -4.47 7.72 -22.24
CA LYS A 64 -3.38 8.40 -21.52
C LYS A 64 -3.62 8.46 -20.01
N ILE A 65 -4.88 8.47 -19.60
CA ILE A 65 -5.30 8.55 -18.19
C ILE A 65 -6.44 7.56 -17.97
N ILE A 66 -6.37 6.83 -16.87
CA ILE A 66 -7.46 5.97 -16.37
C ILE A 66 -7.80 6.33 -14.93
N TYR A 67 -9.08 6.31 -14.60
CA TYR A 67 -9.59 6.48 -13.25
C TYR A 67 -10.09 5.13 -12.72
N LEU A 68 -9.57 4.71 -11.58
CA LEU A 68 -9.95 3.47 -10.92
C LEU A 68 -10.55 3.82 -9.56
N ASP A 69 -11.83 3.56 -9.40
CA ASP A 69 -12.54 3.79 -8.15
C ASP A 69 -12.58 2.49 -7.34
N GLU A 70 -11.84 2.45 -6.23
CA GLU A 70 -11.74 1.30 -5.32
C GLU A 70 -11.45 -0.04 -6.04
N PRO A 71 -10.37 -0.16 -6.84
CA PRO A 71 -10.18 -1.29 -7.76
C PRO A 71 -9.99 -2.65 -7.08
N THR A 72 -9.75 -2.69 -5.78
CA THR A 72 -9.53 -3.92 -5.01
C THR A 72 -10.60 -4.21 -3.97
N ILE A 73 -11.63 -3.35 -3.87
CA ILE A 73 -12.67 -3.50 -2.85
C ILE A 73 -13.43 -4.82 -2.99
N GLY A 74 -13.65 -5.51 -1.87
CA GLY A 74 -14.43 -6.76 -1.84
C GLY A 74 -13.74 -7.96 -2.50
N LEU A 75 -12.46 -7.84 -2.90
CA LEU A 75 -11.67 -8.94 -3.42
C LEU A 75 -10.94 -9.67 -2.28
N ASP A 76 -10.71 -10.96 -2.45
CA ASP A 76 -9.83 -11.72 -1.56
C ASP A 76 -8.35 -11.32 -1.77
N VAL A 77 -7.50 -11.68 -0.82
CA VAL A 77 -6.08 -11.25 -0.78
C VAL A 77 -5.32 -11.63 -2.05
N VAL A 78 -5.53 -12.84 -2.57
CA VAL A 78 -4.83 -13.36 -3.76
C VAL A 78 -5.25 -12.59 -5.01
N VAL A 79 -6.55 -12.33 -5.15
CA VAL A 79 -7.08 -11.57 -6.28
C VAL A 79 -6.65 -10.10 -6.21
N LYS A 80 -6.63 -9.48 -5.01
CA LYS A 80 -6.10 -8.13 -4.80
C LYS A 80 -4.66 -8.00 -5.30
N GLU A 81 -3.79 -8.91 -4.88
CA GLU A 81 -2.38 -8.94 -5.29
C GLU A 81 -2.25 -9.07 -6.82
N SER A 82 -3.03 -9.97 -7.43
CA SER A 82 -3.06 -10.14 -8.88
C SER A 82 -3.49 -8.87 -9.62
N VAL A 83 -4.53 -8.17 -9.13
CA VAL A 83 -5.02 -6.91 -9.71
C VAL A 83 -3.98 -5.79 -9.56
N ARG A 84 -3.34 -5.64 -8.39
CA ARG A 84 -2.26 -4.67 -8.17
C ARG A 84 -1.10 -4.90 -9.15
N LYS A 85 -0.64 -6.14 -9.25
CA LYS A 85 0.42 -6.51 -10.18
C LYS A 85 0.07 -6.18 -11.63
N ALA A 86 -1.17 -6.46 -12.04
CA ALA A 86 -1.63 -6.12 -13.37
C ALA A 86 -1.66 -4.59 -13.61
N ILE A 87 -2.17 -3.80 -12.66
CA ILE A 87 -2.19 -2.34 -12.73
C ILE A 87 -0.76 -1.79 -12.89
N LYS A 88 0.19 -2.29 -12.10
CA LYS A 88 1.59 -1.88 -12.17
C LYS A 88 2.23 -2.21 -13.51
N ASN A 89 2.06 -3.45 -13.98
CA ASN A 89 2.59 -3.88 -15.27
C ASN A 89 2.04 -3.07 -16.45
N ILE A 90 0.74 -2.71 -16.40
CA ILE A 90 0.10 -1.88 -17.41
C ILE A 90 0.67 -0.46 -17.41
N ASN A 91 0.83 0.14 -16.22
CA ASN A 91 1.44 1.46 -16.10
C ASN A 91 2.88 1.47 -16.65
N GLU A 92 3.69 0.46 -16.30
CA GLU A 92 5.06 0.32 -16.79
C GLU A 92 5.14 0.09 -18.31
N LYS A 93 4.25 -0.74 -18.86
CA LYS A 93 4.27 -1.08 -20.30
C LYS A 93 3.76 0.05 -21.19
N TYR A 94 2.66 0.68 -20.80
CA TYR A 94 1.95 1.64 -21.67
C TYR A 94 2.16 3.11 -21.25
N GLY A 95 2.76 3.37 -20.10
CA GLY A 95 2.93 4.73 -19.58
C GLY A 95 1.60 5.44 -19.25
N THR A 96 0.52 4.68 -19.10
CA THR A 96 -0.81 5.22 -18.75
C THR A 96 -0.78 5.84 -17.37
N THR A 97 -1.19 7.10 -17.23
CA THR A 97 -1.37 7.73 -15.92
C THR A 97 -2.58 7.11 -15.22
N ILE A 98 -2.37 6.56 -14.03
CA ILE A 98 -3.42 5.92 -13.25
C ILE A 98 -3.74 6.79 -12.04
N ILE A 99 -5.01 7.21 -11.95
CA ILE A 99 -5.55 7.89 -10.78
C ILE A 99 -6.51 6.91 -10.12
N LEU A 100 -6.19 6.50 -8.89
CA LEU A 100 -7.04 5.57 -8.16
C LEU A 100 -7.55 6.20 -6.86
N THR A 101 -8.76 5.86 -6.47
CA THR A 101 -9.27 6.08 -5.12
C THR A 101 -9.17 4.75 -4.38
N THR A 102 -8.76 4.80 -3.13
CA THR A 102 -8.76 3.62 -2.26
C THR A 102 -8.69 4.01 -0.80
N HIS A 103 -9.23 3.17 0.05
CA HIS A 103 -9.01 3.20 1.49
C HIS A 103 -8.13 2.02 1.96
N ASP A 104 -7.71 1.15 1.03
CA ASP A 104 -6.77 0.06 1.30
C ASP A 104 -5.33 0.60 1.21
N LEU A 105 -4.67 0.63 2.35
CA LEU A 105 -3.32 1.19 2.46
C LEU A 105 -2.26 0.40 1.71
N ASN A 106 -2.48 -0.90 1.53
CA ASN A 106 -1.59 -1.71 0.70
C ASN A 106 -1.67 -1.29 -0.78
N ASP A 107 -2.84 -0.85 -1.26
CA ASP A 107 -2.95 -0.30 -2.62
C ASP A 107 -2.12 0.97 -2.74
N ILE A 108 -2.15 1.84 -1.72
CA ILE A 108 -1.35 3.06 -1.68
C ILE A 108 0.14 2.73 -1.71
N GLU A 109 0.59 1.84 -0.82
CA GLU A 109 2.02 1.50 -0.70
C GLU A 109 2.58 0.77 -1.92
N GLU A 110 1.77 -0.07 -2.58
CA GLU A 110 2.22 -0.86 -3.72
C GLU A 110 2.09 -0.16 -5.07
N LEU A 111 1.10 0.74 -5.22
CA LEU A 111 0.75 1.32 -6.53
C LEU A 111 1.07 2.80 -6.66
N CYS A 112 1.13 3.56 -5.55
CA CYS A 112 1.17 5.01 -5.62
C CYS A 112 2.56 5.56 -5.32
N ASN A 113 3.11 6.39 -6.22
CA ASN A 113 4.28 7.21 -5.94
C ASN A 113 3.88 8.57 -5.33
N ARG A 114 2.69 9.08 -5.68
CA ARG A 114 2.12 10.35 -5.20
C ARG A 114 0.75 10.09 -4.63
N ILE A 115 0.43 10.77 -3.53
CA ILE A 115 -0.86 10.68 -2.86
C ILE A 115 -1.47 12.05 -2.63
N ILE A 116 -2.81 12.09 -2.66
CA ILE A 116 -3.61 13.24 -2.25
C ILE A 116 -4.52 12.78 -1.13
N ILE A 117 -4.37 13.36 0.07
CA ILE A 117 -5.23 13.06 1.21
C ILE A 117 -6.29 14.15 1.33
N ILE A 118 -7.56 13.72 1.38
CA ILE A 118 -8.72 14.61 1.47
C ILE A 118 -9.50 14.27 2.74
N ASP A 119 -9.80 15.28 3.55
CA ASP A 119 -10.72 15.18 4.70
C ASP A 119 -11.69 16.36 4.71
N LYS A 120 -12.98 16.06 4.98
CA LYS A 120 -14.06 17.06 5.06
C LYS A 120 -14.07 18.05 3.89
N GLY A 121 -13.79 17.56 2.68
CA GLY A 121 -13.76 18.36 1.46
C GLY A 121 -12.53 19.27 1.30
N LYS A 122 -11.52 19.11 2.14
CA LYS A 122 -10.26 19.86 2.05
C LYS A 122 -9.10 18.93 1.74
N LYS A 123 -8.18 19.41 0.92
CA LYS A 123 -6.92 18.73 0.66
C LYS A 123 -5.98 18.96 1.85
N ILE A 124 -5.63 17.88 2.56
CA ILE A 124 -4.73 17.90 3.71
C ILE A 124 -3.29 17.73 3.26
N TYR A 125 -3.07 16.84 2.29
CA TYR A 125 -1.75 16.54 1.76
C TYR A 125 -1.82 16.35 0.24
N ASP A 126 -0.72 16.70 -0.45
CA ASP A 126 -0.54 16.46 -1.87
C ASP A 126 0.97 16.40 -2.15
N GLY A 127 1.48 15.22 -2.41
CA GLY A 127 2.91 15.02 -2.61
C GLY A 127 3.30 13.56 -2.78
N GLU A 128 4.59 13.30 -2.78
CA GLU A 128 5.14 11.96 -2.86
C GLU A 128 4.83 11.15 -1.61
N LEU A 129 4.63 9.85 -1.78
CA LEU A 129 4.34 8.92 -0.68
C LEU A 129 5.47 8.92 0.38
N GLU A 130 6.72 8.92 -0.07
CA GLU A 130 7.86 8.99 0.84
C GLU A 130 7.89 10.30 1.65
N GLY A 131 7.50 11.44 1.05
CA GLY A 131 7.40 12.71 1.75
C GLY A 131 6.44 12.69 2.94
N VAL A 132 5.34 11.91 2.84
CA VAL A 132 4.44 11.69 3.99
C VAL A 132 5.16 10.92 5.10
N LYS A 133 5.90 9.87 4.76
CA LYS A 133 6.66 9.07 5.73
C LYS A 133 7.77 9.89 6.38
N GLU A 134 8.44 10.75 5.63
CA GLU A 134 9.48 11.64 6.16
C GLU A 134 8.90 12.71 7.07
N GLN A 135 7.82 13.35 6.65
CA GLN A 135 7.22 14.48 7.37
C GLN A 135 6.47 14.05 8.63
N PHE A 136 5.76 12.91 8.58
CA PHE A 136 4.85 12.47 9.64
C PHE A 136 5.19 11.11 10.24
N GLY A 137 6.07 10.35 9.60
CA GLY A 137 6.48 9.00 10.01
C GLY A 137 7.77 8.95 10.85
N TYR A 138 8.13 10.04 11.49
CA TYR A 138 9.37 10.15 12.25
C TYR A 138 9.41 9.32 13.54
N LEU A 139 8.26 8.84 14.00
CA LEU A 139 8.20 7.97 15.17
C LEU A 139 8.50 6.51 14.80
N THR A 140 9.36 5.89 15.58
CA THR A 140 9.70 4.47 15.47
C THR A 140 9.47 3.80 16.81
N THR A 141 8.96 2.58 16.81
CA THR A 141 8.78 1.78 18.02
C THR A 141 9.68 0.56 17.96
N ILE A 142 10.50 0.35 19.00
CA ILE A 142 11.27 -0.87 19.20
C ILE A 142 10.56 -1.72 20.23
N GLU A 143 10.22 -2.94 19.87
CA GLU A 143 9.72 -3.97 20.77
C GLU A 143 10.88 -4.88 21.14
N ILE A 144 11.25 -4.95 22.42
CA ILE A 144 12.38 -5.76 22.89
C ILE A 144 11.87 -6.82 23.86
N GLN A 145 12.24 -8.08 23.61
CA GLN A 145 12.00 -9.20 24.50
C GLN A 145 13.26 -9.50 25.32
N LEU A 146 13.18 -9.34 26.62
CA LEU A 146 14.27 -9.65 27.55
C LEU A 146 14.16 -11.08 28.09
N LYS A 147 15.31 -11.65 28.47
CA LYS A 147 15.36 -12.97 29.11
C LYS A 147 14.76 -12.94 30.52
N ASP A 148 15.02 -11.88 31.28
CA ASP A 148 14.52 -11.67 32.63
C ASP A 148 14.25 -10.20 32.93
N LYS A 149 13.55 -9.91 34.04
CA LYS A 149 13.12 -8.55 34.41
C LYS A 149 14.16 -7.83 35.31
N SER A 150 15.20 -8.54 35.77
CA SER A 150 15.99 -8.13 36.95
C SER A 150 16.80 -6.86 36.75
N ASN A 151 17.01 -6.38 35.52
CA ASN A 151 17.88 -5.24 35.26
C ASN A 151 17.22 -4.10 34.47
N ILE A 152 15.91 -4.16 34.21
CA ILE A 152 15.21 -3.14 33.41
C ILE A 152 15.32 -1.74 34.03
N GLU A 153 15.18 -1.66 35.36
CA GLU A 153 15.28 -0.40 36.11
C GLU A 153 16.68 0.25 36.05
N LYS A 154 17.71 -0.54 35.74
CA LYS A 154 19.10 -0.07 35.62
C LYS A 154 19.42 0.50 34.24
N ILE A 155 18.51 0.41 33.27
CA ILE A 155 18.69 0.94 31.92
C ILE A 155 18.48 2.44 31.97
N ASN A 156 19.47 3.19 31.52
CA ASN A 156 19.40 4.64 31.53
C ASN A 156 18.91 5.20 30.19
N PHE A 157 17.61 5.47 30.10
CA PHE A 157 17.00 6.10 28.94
C PHE A 157 17.01 7.65 28.96
N LYS A 158 17.55 8.28 30.00
CA LYS A 158 17.48 9.74 30.16
C LYS A 158 18.09 10.51 28.99
N ARG A 159 19.15 9.97 28.39
CA ARG A 159 19.83 10.58 27.24
C ARG A 159 19.03 10.55 25.93
N PHE A 160 18.00 9.72 25.87
CA PHE A 160 17.16 9.54 24.68
C PHE A 160 15.80 10.23 24.82
N LYS A 161 15.49 10.77 26.00
CA LYS A 161 14.19 11.37 26.28
C LYS A 161 14.09 12.73 25.57
N ASP A 162 13.15 12.82 24.65
CA ASP A 162 12.58 14.02 24.11
C ASP A 162 11.07 13.98 24.33
N ASP A 163 10.32 14.94 23.76
CA ASP A 163 8.87 15.00 23.92
C ASP A 163 8.15 13.80 23.30
N ASP A 164 8.78 13.16 22.32
CA ASP A 164 8.25 12.01 21.58
C ASP A 164 8.61 10.65 22.24
N PHE A 165 9.52 10.65 23.24
CA PHE A 165 9.99 9.41 23.85
C PHE A 165 8.95 8.80 24.78
N LYS A 166 8.48 7.59 24.44
CA LYS A 166 7.53 6.82 25.24
C LYS A 166 8.12 5.45 25.58
N LEU A 167 8.00 5.06 26.83
CA LEU A 167 8.48 3.77 27.34
C LEU A 167 7.31 3.03 27.98
N ASP A 168 6.93 1.89 27.42
CA ASP A 168 5.95 0.96 28.00
C ASP A 168 6.63 -0.37 28.34
N MET A 169 6.45 -0.82 29.56
CA MET A 169 7.07 -2.06 30.07
C MET A 169 6.00 -3.01 30.56
N LYS A 170 5.89 -4.16 29.89
CA LYS A 170 4.94 -5.23 30.26
C LYS A 170 5.70 -6.56 30.46
N GLY A 171 5.97 -6.87 31.70
CA GLY A 171 6.68 -8.08 32.02
C GLY A 171 8.13 -8.04 31.55
N SER A 172 8.52 -8.97 30.67
CA SER A 172 9.84 -9.02 30.04
C SER A 172 9.86 -8.36 28.66
N LYS A 173 8.79 -7.68 28.27
CA LYS A 173 8.69 -6.92 27.02
C LYS A 173 8.84 -5.43 27.30
N ILE A 174 9.61 -4.76 26.47
CA ILE A 174 9.78 -3.31 26.48
C ILE A 174 9.38 -2.79 25.12
N ASN A 175 8.50 -1.78 25.10
CA ASN A 175 8.17 -1.03 23.91
C ASN A 175 8.70 0.39 24.06
N ILE A 176 9.55 0.81 23.15
CA ILE A 176 10.16 2.14 23.16
C ILE A 176 9.78 2.85 21.88
N THR A 177 9.00 3.93 22.00
CA THR A 177 8.67 4.82 20.85
C THR A 177 9.54 6.08 20.98
N PHE A 178 10.13 6.50 19.89
CA PHE A 178 11.05 7.65 19.86
C PHE A 178 11.09 8.26 18.45
N ASN A 179 11.61 9.45 18.34
CA ASN A 179 11.83 10.16 17.08
C ASN A 179 13.12 9.67 16.41
N LYS A 180 13.00 8.98 15.28
CA LYS A 180 14.15 8.42 14.54
C LYS A 180 15.13 9.47 13.99
N ASN A 181 14.67 10.71 13.85
CA ASN A 181 15.52 11.82 13.41
C ASN A 181 16.45 12.30 14.52
N ASN A 182 16.09 12.08 15.79
CA ASN A 182 16.83 12.52 16.96
C ASN A 182 17.68 11.39 17.57
N VAL A 183 17.22 10.15 17.48
CA VAL A 183 17.82 9.00 18.17
C VAL A 183 17.91 7.80 17.24
N SER A 184 19.06 7.13 17.23
CA SER A 184 19.25 5.89 16.47
C SER A 184 18.65 4.68 17.21
N SER A 185 17.97 3.80 16.46
CA SER A 185 17.51 2.50 16.97
C SER A 185 18.66 1.68 17.55
N ALA A 186 19.84 1.72 16.91
CA ALA A 186 21.03 1.00 17.36
C ALA A 186 21.53 1.48 18.74
N ASP A 187 21.47 2.79 19.01
CA ASP A 187 21.87 3.36 20.30
C ASP A 187 20.95 2.89 21.42
N ILE A 188 19.63 2.86 21.19
CA ILE A 188 18.66 2.38 22.17
C ILE A 188 18.87 0.89 22.45
N ILE A 189 18.96 0.06 21.40
CA ILE A 189 19.18 -1.38 21.52
C ILE A 189 20.52 -1.64 22.24
N GLY A 190 21.58 -0.93 21.86
CA GLY A 190 22.89 -1.04 22.48
C GLY A 190 22.88 -0.71 23.97
N GLU A 191 22.09 0.30 24.41
CA GLU A 191 21.96 0.63 25.81
C GLU A 191 21.22 -0.46 26.61
N VAL A 192 20.17 -1.03 26.03
CA VAL A 192 19.44 -2.16 26.61
C VAL A 192 20.35 -3.38 26.73
N MET A 193 21.11 -3.73 25.70
CA MET A 193 22.01 -4.90 25.69
C MET A 193 23.17 -4.81 26.68
N LYS A 194 23.61 -3.60 27.03
CA LYS A 194 24.64 -3.41 28.10
C LYS A 194 24.19 -3.85 29.49
N LYS A 195 22.88 -3.83 29.76
CA LYS A 195 22.31 -4.04 31.10
C LYS A 195 21.45 -5.28 31.21
N SER A 196 20.93 -5.78 30.10
CA SER A 196 19.98 -6.90 30.04
C SER A 196 20.26 -7.83 28.88
N LYS A 197 19.99 -9.13 29.05
CA LYS A 197 20.08 -10.09 27.96
C LYS A 197 18.84 -10.02 27.10
N VAL A 198 19.00 -9.51 25.88
CA VAL A 198 17.94 -9.48 24.85
C VAL A 198 17.80 -10.86 24.24
N ILE A 199 16.55 -11.35 24.11
CA ILE A 199 16.21 -12.59 23.38
C ILE A 199 15.93 -12.25 21.94
N ASP A 200 15.12 -11.19 21.71
CA ASP A 200 14.65 -10.79 20.41
C ASP A 200 14.26 -9.30 20.42
N PHE A 201 14.26 -8.68 19.27
CA PHE A 201 13.72 -7.33 19.10
C PHE A 201 13.12 -7.16 17.70
N ASN A 202 12.13 -6.29 17.62
CA ASN A 202 11.48 -5.91 16.37
C ASN A 202 11.40 -4.38 16.28
N ILE A 203 11.73 -3.82 15.13
CA ILE A 203 11.64 -2.39 14.87
C ILE A 203 10.43 -2.16 13.97
N LYS A 204 9.47 -1.35 14.46
CA LYS A 204 8.27 -0.97 13.75
C LYS A 204 8.32 0.52 13.42
N GLU A 205 8.38 0.84 12.15
CA GLU A 205 8.17 2.21 11.70
C GLU A 205 6.68 2.56 11.74
N THR A 206 6.39 3.86 11.82
CA THR A 206 5.00 4.33 11.74
C THR A 206 4.43 3.97 10.36
N SER A 207 3.36 3.20 10.34
CA SER A 207 2.68 2.82 9.11
C SER A 207 1.98 4.04 8.47
N ILE A 208 1.76 4.00 7.16
CA ILE A 208 0.92 5.02 6.47
C ILE A 208 -0.45 5.10 7.15
N GLU A 209 -0.99 3.96 7.62
CA GLU A 209 -2.26 3.91 8.34
C GLU A 209 -2.25 4.77 9.60
N ASP A 210 -1.19 4.65 10.39
CA ASP A 210 -1.07 5.42 11.63
C ASP A 210 -0.87 6.90 11.36
N ILE A 211 -0.13 7.24 10.29
CA ILE A 211 0.06 8.62 9.84
C ILE A 211 -1.27 9.23 9.43
N VAL A 212 -2.00 8.56 8.54
CA VAL A 212 -3.31 9.01 8.04
C VAL A 212 -4.32 9.15 9.18
N LYS A 213 -4.35 8.20 10.13
CA LYS A 213 -5.19 8.30 11.33
C LYS A 213 -4.88 9.53 12.18
N LYS A 214 -3.60 9.86 12.36
CA LYS A 214 -3.19 11.08 13.09
C LYS A 214 -3.61 12.34 12.36
N MET A 215 -3.43 12.38 11.03
CA MET A 215 -3.86 13.51 10.20
C MET A 215 -5.36 13.78 10.34
N TYR A 216 -6.20 12.74 10.32
CA TYR A 216 -7.65 12.89 10.51
C TYR A 216 -8.05 13.36 11.91
N LYS A 217 -7.25 13.07 12.93
CA LYS A 217 -7.49 13.52 14.30
C LYS A 217 -6.96 14.93 14.59
N ASN A 218 -6.32 15.61 13.63
CA ASN A 218 -5.56 16.83 13.82
C ASN A 218 -4.49 16.70 14.94
N GLU A 219 -3.87 15.51 15.07
CA GLU A 219 -2.80 15.23 16.04
C GLU A 219 -1.40 15.37 15.38
N VAL A 220 -1.34 16.05 14.22
CA VAL A 220 -0.12 16.26 13.43
C VAL A 220 0.12 17.75 13.23
#